data_3d955a7e4d26141c1539368cc0485dd8
#
_entry.id   3d955a7e4d26141c1539368cc0485dd8
#
_cell.length_a   1.000
_cell.length_b   1.000
_cell.length_c   1.000
_cell.angle_alpha   90.00
_cell.angle_beta   90.00
_cell.angle_gamma   90.00
#
_symmetry.space_group_name_H-M   'P 1'
#
loop_
_entity.id
_entity.type
_entity.pdbx_description
1 polymer ?
#
loop_
_entity_poly.entity_id
_entity_poly.type
_entity_poly.pdbx_seq_one_letter_code
_entity_poly.pdbx_strand_id
1 'polypeptide(L)'
;LAIPDTLCRMDWWYRLEFNSPVPTEGREAWLVFKGINYQAEIWLNDVCLGTMKGAFIRGEFNATDHLVDGKNTLVVRILPPPNPGIPHEQSPSAGNGMNGGQLCLDGPTFISSEGWDWVPGIRDRNIGIWQDVHLRFTNGIRLHDTQVVTHLALPDTTVAEITVRTEVENLQPIAKQVSVDLNLEGKKVTQEVNLAPKERKTVVFTPDVHKTLELKSPRLW
;
A
#
# COMPACT_ATOMS: atom_id res chain seq x y z
N LEU A 1 -32.71 10.03 2.33
CA LEU A 1 -32.17 10.32 1.00
C LEU A 1 -31.73 9.01 0.38
N ALA A 2 -32.45 8.53 -0.65
CA ALA A 2 -32.04 7.36 -1.40
C ALA A 2 -30.77 7.71 -2.20
N ILE A 3 -29.71 6.94 -2.04
CA ILE A 3 -28.51 7.07 -2.85
C ILE A 3 -28.76 6.32 -4.18
N PRO A 4 -28.64 6.97 -5.33
CA PRO A 4 -28.91 6.33 -6.60
C PRO A 4 -28.02 5.11 -6.86
N ASP A 5 -28.59 4.02 -7.37
CA ASP A 5 -27.89 2.79 -7.68
C ASP A 5 -26.87 2.95 -8.81
N THR A 6 -27.10 3.90 -9.68
CA THR A 6 -26.20 4.21 -10.79
C THR A 6 -24.79 4.53 -10.33
N LEU A 7 -24.62 5.07 -9.13
CA LEU A 7 -23.30 5.47 -8.61
C LEU A 7 -22.33 4.30 -8.42
N CYS A 8 -22.81 3.08 -8.16
CA CYS A 8 -21.96 1.92 -8.03
C CYS A 8 -21.60 1.26 -9.37
N ARG A 9 -22.13 1.77 -10.48
CA ARG A 9 -21.91 1.26 -11.85
C ARG A 9 -21.18 2.24 -12.74
N MET A 10 -20.72 3.37 -12.18
CA MET A 10 -20.04 4.44 -12.93
C MET A 10 -18.55 4.44 -12.57
N ASP A 11 -17.74 4.83 -13.55
CA ASP A 11 -16.35 5.18 -13.31
C ASP A 11 -16.28 6.47 -12.50
N TRP A 12 -15.36 6.52 -11.53
CA TRP A 12 -15.09 7.71 -10.76
C TRP A 12 -13.71 8.23 -11.07
N TRP A 13 -13.60 9.54 -11.31
CA TRP A 13 -12.38 10.19 -11.74
C TRP A 13 -11.91 11.16 -10.67
N TYR A 14 -10.67 10.96 -10.20
CA TYR A 14 -9.93 11.92 -9.40
C TYR A 14 -8.96 12.65 -10.31
N ARG A 15 -8.88 13.97 -10.20
CA ARG A 15 -7.91 14.80 -10.90
C ARG A 15 -7.27 15.75 -9.92
N LEU A 16 -5.93 15.76 -9.87
CA LEU A 16 -5.13 16.61 -9.04
C LEU A 16 -4.05 17.29 -9.88
N GLU A 17 -3.91 18.60 -9.74
CA GLU A 17 -2.77 19.35 -10.24
C GLU A 17 -1.80 19.60 -9.08
N PHE A 18 -0.51 19.35 -9.30
CA PHE A 18 0.53 19.55 -8.30
C PHE A 18 1.83 20.02 -8.94
N ASN A 19 2.67 20.68 -8.18
CA ASN A 19 3.99 21.11 -8.63
C ASN A 19 5.05 20.09 -8.17
N SER A 20 5.96 19.73 -9.06
CA SER A 20 7.09 18.87 -8.76
C SER A 20 8.32 19.29 -9.59
N PRO A 21 9.53 19.17 -9.05
CA PRO A 21 10.73 19.19 -9.87
C PRO A 21 10.85 17.90 -10.68
N VAL A 22 11.54 17.95 -11.81
CA VAL A 22 12.02 16.78 -12.52
C VAL A 22 13.14 16.11 -11.71
N PRO A 23 13.19 14.77 -11.63
CA PRO A 23 14.30 14.08 -10.98
C PRO A 23 15.63 14.45 -11.65
N THR A 24 16.66 14.76 -10.86
CA THR A 24 18.03 14.93 -11.36
C THR A 24 18.64 13.60 -11.77
N GLU A 25 19.69 13.63 -12.56
CA GLU A 25 20.41 12.43 -13.00
C GLU A 25 20.75 11.49 -11.83
N GLY A 26 20.50 10.20 -12.01
CA GLY A 26 20.70 9.17 -11.00
C GLY A 26 19.65 9.10 -9.90
N ARG A 27 18.63 9.97 -9.94
CA ARG A 27 17.44 9.91 -9.07
C ARG A 27 16.25 9.38 -9.84
N GLU A 28 15.33 8.78 -9.10
CA GLU A 28 14.06 8.30 -9.65
C GLU A 28 12.89 8.84 -8.81
N ALA A 29 11.79 9.08 -9.48
CA ALA A 29 10.53 9.47 -8.87
C ALA A 29 9.52 8.33 -8.96
N TRP A 30 8.87 8.03 -7.85
CA TRP A 30 7.87 6.98 -7.73
C TRP A 30 6.57 7.55 -7.20
N LEU A 31 5.50 7.36 -7.96
CA LEU A 31 4.15 7.65 -7.51
C LEU A 31 3.63 6.45 -6.73
N VAL A 32 3.35 6.64 -5.44
CA VAL A 32 3.00 5.57 -4.51
C VAL A 32 1.58 5.76 -4.01
N PHE A 33 0.75 4.75 -4.23
CA PHE A 33 -0.58 4.62 -3.68
C PHE A 33 -0.56 3.59 -2.55
N LYS A 34 -0.91 3.99 -1.35
CA LYS A 34 -0.95 3.06 -0.21
C LYS A 34 -2.19 2.16 -0.21
N GLY A 35 -3.26 2.59 -0.85
CA GLY A 35 -4.46 1.78 -0.99
C GLY A 35 -5.53 2.43 -1.87
N ILE A 36 -6.06 1.66 -2.79
CA ILE A 36 -7.22 1.98 -3.63
C ILE A 36 -8.20 0.82 -3.52
N ASN A 37 -9.45 1.11 -3.26
CA ASN A 37 -10.52 0.13 -3.30
C ASN A 37 -11.36 0.36 -4.57
N TYR A 38 -11.39 -0.50 -5.56
CA TYR A 38 -10.73 -1.80 -5.62
C TYR A 38 -9.83 -1.91 -6.86
N GLN A 39 -10.27 -1.33 -7.99
CA GLN A 39 -9.56 -1.34 -9.27
C GLN A 39 -9.42 0.07 -9.80
N ALA A 40 -8.23 0.42 -10.29
CA ALA A 40 -7.95 1.73 -10.83
C ALA A 40 -6.95 1.70 -11.97
N GLU A 41 -7.04 2.72 -12.83
CA GLU A 41 -6.02 3.13 -13.80
C GLU A 41 -5.37 4.42 -13.33
N ILE A 42 -4.05 4.50 -13.44
CA ILE A 42 -3.24 5.62 -12.96
C ILE A 42 -2.60 6.32 -14.15
N TRP A 43 -2.84 7.62 -14.25
CA TRP A 43 -2.36 8.46 -15.34
C TRP A 43 -1.58 9.66 -14.81
N LEU A 44 -0.44 9.97 -15.40
CA LEU A 44 0.36 11.15 -15.09
C LEU A 44 0.69 11.87 -16.40
N ASN A 45 0.32 13.16 -16.51
CA ASN A 45 0.56 14.00 -17.68
C ASN A 45 0.18 13.29 -19.00
N ASP A 46 -1.07 12.78 -19.05
CA ASP A 46 -1.66 12.06 -20.20
C ASP A 46 -1.05 10.69 -20.51
N VAL A 47 -0.10 10.21 -19.70
CA VAL A 47 0.50 8.87 -19.84
C VAL A 47 -0.09 7.91 -18.82
N CYS A 48 -0.60 6.76 -19.26
CA CYS A 48 -1.04 5.70 -18.38
C CYS A 48 0.18 4.99 -17.78
N LEU A 49 0.40 5.16 -16.47
CA LEU A 49 1.50 4.51 -15.76
C LEU A 49 1.20 3.05 -15.45
N GLY A 50 -0.07 2.67 -15.35
CA GLY A 50 -0.49 1.30 -15.07
C GLY A 50 -1.82 1.19 -14.35
N THR A 51 -2.07 0.01 -13.81
CA THR A 51 -3.33 -0.34 -13.13
C THR A 51 -3.07 -0.91 -11.74
N MET A 52 -4.06 -0.79 -10.86
CA MET A 52 -4.11 -1.46 -9.57
C MET A 52 -5.38 -2.29 -9.47
N LYS A 53 -5.29 -3.43 -8.78
CA LYS A 53 -6.46 -4.24 -8.41
C LYS A 53 -6.23 -4.91 -7.07
N GLY A 54 -6.93 -4.47 -6.04
CA GLY A 54 -6.85 -4.99 -4.68
C GLY A 54 -6.87 -3.88 -3.65
N ALA A 55 -7.76 -3.99 -2.65
CA ALA A 55 -7.97 -2.93 -1.65
C ALA A 55 -6.79 -2.74 -0.69
N PHE A 56 -6.00 -3.79 -0.44
CA PHE A 56 -4.94 -3.82 0.57
C PHE A 56 -3.53 -3.98 -0.02
N ILE A 57 -3.39 -3.72 -1.32
CA ILE A 57 -2.08 -3.69 -1.99
C ILE A 57 -1.61 -2.26 -2.18
N ARG A 58 -0.29 -2.09 -2.24
CA ARG A 58 0.33 -0.83 -2.64
C ARG A 58 0.58 -0.84 -4.14
N GLY A 59 0.34 0.30 -4.79
CA GLY A 59 0.75 0.56 -6.17
C GLY A 59 1.96 1.48 -6.18
N GLU A 60 3.01 1.10 -6.88
CA GLU A 60 4.20 1.91 -7.05
C GLU A 60 4.51 2.02 -8.54
N PHE A 61 4.42 3.24 -9.08
CA PHE A 61 4.59 3.51 -10.49
C PHE A 61 5.81 4.40 -10.71
N ASN A 62 6.69 4.00 -11.61
CA ASN A 62 7.82 4.85 -11.98
C ASN A 62 7.31 6.07 -12.74
N ALA A 63 7.52 7.24 -12.19
CA ALA A 63 7.10 8.53 -12.72
C ALA A 63 8.28 9.35 -13.27
N THR A 64 9.50 8.82 -13.24
CA THR A 64 10.75 9.53 -13.52
C THR A 64 10.70 10.29 -14.85
N ASP A 65 10.36 9.59 -15.92
CA ASP A 65 10.37 10.14 -17.28
C ASP A 65 9.06 10.84 -17.66
N HIS A 66 8.09 10.89 -16.74
CA HIS A 66 6.76 11.42 -16.97
C HIS A 66 6.46 12.71 -16.19
N LEU A 67 7.34 13.08 -15.25
CA LEU A 67 7.25 14.37 -14.56
C LEU A 67 7.82 15.50 -15.43
N VAL A 68 7.14 16.63 -15.38
CA VAL A 68 7.64 17.89 -15.94
C VAL A 68 7.97 18.87 -14.83
N ASP A 69 8.89 19.79 -15.08
CA ASP A 69 9.20 20.84 -14.12
C ASP A 69 8.00 21.76 -13.93
N GLY A 70 7.63 21.99 -12.67
CA GLY A 70 6.45 22.77 -12.32
C GLY A 70 5.17 21.92 -12.29
N LYS A 71 4.17 22.30 -13.06
CA LYS A 71 2.80 21.79 -12.95
C LYS A 71 2.62 20.45 -13.62
N ASN A 72 2.20 19.45 -12.84
CA ASN A 72 1.86 18.11 -13.27
C ASN A 72 0.38 17.81 -12.99
N THR A 73 -0.21 16.91 -13.77
CA THR A 73 -1.58 16.46 -13.58
C THR A 73 -1.62 14.95 -13.32
N LEU A 74 -2.12 14.57 -12.16
CA LEU A 74 -2.43 13.20 -11.80
C LEU A 74 -3.91 12.93 -12.05
N VAL A 75 -4.23 11.86 -12.76
CA VAL A 75 -5.60 11.38 -12.95
C VAL A 75 -5.68 9.93 -12.51
N VAL A 76 -6.69 9.60 -11.72
CA VAL A 76 -6.99 8.25 -11.27
C VAL A 76 -8.41 7.92 -11.65
N ARG A 77 -8.58 6.90 -12.49
CA ARG A 77 -9.88 6.34 -12.84
C ARG A 77 -10.16 5.14 -11.96
N ILE A 78 -11.18 5.22 -11.14
CA ILE A 78 -11.67 4.08 -10.36
C ILE A 78 -12.73 3.37 -11.18
N LEU A 79 -12.52 2.07 -11.41
CA LEU A 79 -13.47 1.24 -12.15
C LEU A 79 -14.48 0.64 -11.16
N PRO A 80 -15.76 0.63 -11.52
CA PRO A 80 -16.77 -0.05 -10.71
C PRO A 80 -16.56 -1.56 -10.74
N PRO A 81 -16.91 -2.28 -9.67
CA PRO A 81 -16.90 -3.74 -9.69
C PRO A 81 -17.94 -4.25 -10.69
N PRO A 82 -17.63 -5.31 -11.47
CA PRO A 82 -18.58 -5.88 -12.45
C PRO A 82 -19.86 -6.42 -11.80
N ASN A 83 -19.75 -6.94 -10.56
CA ASN A 83 -20.89 -7.49 -9.80
C ASN A 83 -21.07 -6.71 -8.49
N PRO A 84 -21.66 -5.51 -8.55
CA PRO A 84 -21.67 -4.58 -7.43
C PRO A 84 -22.61 -4.96 -6.29
N GLY A 85 -23.20 -6.12 -6.30
CA GLY A 85 -24.17 -6.56 -5.30
C GLY A 85 -25.57 -5.93 -5.51
N ILE A 86 -26.48 -6.28 -4.62
CA ILE A 86 -27.90 -5.87 -4.69
C ILE A 86 -28.27 -5.24 -3.35
N PRO A 87 -28.88 -4.03 -3.32
CA PRO A 87 -29.38 -3.46 -2.08
C PRO A 87 -30.54 -4.32 -1.60
N HIS A 88 -30.65 -4.45 -0.31
CA HIS A 88 -31.84 -5.03 0.28
C HIS A 88 -32.91 -3.96 0.45
N GLU A 89 -34.03 -4.13 -0.19
CA GLU A 89 -35.23 -3.35 0.09
C GLU A 89 -36.06 -4.10 1.12
N GLN A 90 -36.25 -3.47 2.27
CA GLN A 90 -37.26 -3.96 3.22
C GLN A 90 -38.63 -3.83 2.58
N SER A 91 -39.26 -4.96 2.31
CA SER A 91 -40.63 -5.01 1.85
C SER A 91 -41.35 -6.17 2.53
N PRO A 92 -42.70 -6.17 2.60
CA PRO A 92 -43.44 -7.31 3.12
C PRO A 92 -43.16 -8.62 2.40
N SER A 93 -42.76 -8.57 1.12
CA SER A 93 -42.46 -9.74 0.31
C SER A 93 -40.99 -10.16 0.41
N ALA A 94 -40.04 -9.25 0.62
CA ALA A 94 -38.63 -9.54 0.69
C ALA A 94 -38.09 -9.82 2.11
N GLY A 95 -38.89 -9.44 3.14
CA GLY A 95 -38.46 -9.53 4.54
C GLY A 95 -37.37 -8.55 4.91
N ASN A 96 -36.71 -8.80 6.03
CA ASN A 96 -35.70 -7.89 6.56
C ASN A 96 -34.30 -8.17 5.99
N GLY A 97 -34.07 -9.15 5.18
CA GLY A 97 -32.76 -9.52 4.64
C GLY A 97 -31.58 -9.31 5.60
N MET A 98 -30.46 -9.88 5.27
CA MET A 98 -29.27 -9.76 6.12
C MET A 98 -28.51 -8.47 5.77
N ASN A 99 -28.27 -7.60 6.73
CA ASN A 99 -27.42 -6.40 6.68
C ASN A 99 -27.53 -5.52 5.40
N GLY A 100 -28.74 -5.41 4.85
CA GLY A 100 -28.99 -4.46 3.76
C GLY A 100 -28.67 -4.95 2.35
N GLY A 101 -28.55 -6.25 2.10
CA GLY A 101 -28.50 -6.80 0.75
C GLY A 101 -27.35 -7.76 0.48
N GLN A 102 -27.16 -8.09 -0.79
CA GLN A 102 -26.04 -8.88 -1.25
C GLN A 102 -24.79 -8.01 -1.41
N LEU A 103 -23.66 -8.50 -0.91
CA LEU A 103 -22.38 -7.85 -1.05
C LEU A 103 -21.83 -8.02 -2.48
N CYS A 104 -20.87 -7.17 -2.84
CA CYS A 104 -20.07 -7.31 -4.04
C CYS A 104 -19.32 -8.65 -4.04
N LEU A 105 -19.38 -9.37 -5.15
CA LEU A 105 -18.73 -10.68 -5.30
C LEU A 105 -17.31 -10.58 -5.85
N ASP A 106 -16.90 -9.41 -6.33
CA ASP A 106 -15.68 -9.25 -7.15
C ASP A 106 -14.41 -9.03 -6.34
N GLY A 107 -14.50 -8.89 -5.04
CA GLY A 107 -13.30 -8.72 -4.24
C GLY A 107 -13.55 -8.39 -2.77
N PRO A 108 -12.57 -8.68 -1.93
CA PRO A 108 -12.60 -8.27 -0.55
C PRO A 108 -12.46 -6.76 -0.50
N THR A 109 -13.47 -6.09 0.00
CA THR A 109 -13.42 -4.68 0.33
C THR A 109 -13.58 -4.52 1.84
N PHE A 110 -13.38 -3.31 2.40
CA PHE A 110 -13.74 -3.09 3.80
C PHE A 110 -15.22 -2.84 3.99
N ILE A 111 -15.98 -3.01 2.96
CA ILE A 111 -17.42 -3.04 3.13
C ILE A 111 -17.69 -4.17 4.07
N SER A 112 -18.34 -3.85 5.17
CA SER A 112 -18.71 -4.80 6.17
C SER A 112 -19.26 -6.05 5.53
N SER A 113 -18.56 -7.13 5.73
CA SER A 113 -19.15 -8.43 5.52
C SER A 113 -20.33 -8.59 6.50
N GLU A 114 -21.23 -9.44 6.13
CA GLU A 114 -22.32 -9.85 6.97
C GLU A 114 -21.86 -10.11 8.41
N GLY A 115 -22.52 -9.48 9.37
CA GLY A 115 -22.26 -9.65 10.80
C GLY A 115 -21.20 -8.76 11.42
N TRP A 116 -20.53 -7.90 10.66
CA TRP A 116 -19.60 -6.93 11.24
C TRP A 116 -20.34 -5.68 11.68
N ASP A 117 -20.31 -5.40 12.99
CA ASP A 117 -20.93 -4.27 13.65
C ASP A 117 -22.40 -3.98 13.26
N TRP A 118 -23.06 -4.96 12.69
CA TRP A 118 -24.45 -4.85 12.24
C TRP A 118 -24.73 -3.63 11.35
N VAL A 119 -23.67 -3.13 10.70
CA VAL A 119 -23.81 -2.01 9.79
C VAL A 119 -24.49 -2.50 8.52
N PRO A 120 -25.57 -1.83 8.07
CA PRO A 120 -26.20 -2.15 6.80
C PRO A 120 -25.19 -2.14 5.67
N GLY A 121 -25.20 -3.15 4.83
CA GLY A 121 -24.31 -3.24 3.67
C GLY A 121 -24.46 -1.98 2.81
N ILE A 122 -23.36 -1.28 2.61
CA ILE A 122 -23.28 -0.17 1.66
C ILE A 122 -22.82 -0.77 0.34
N ARG A 123 -23.76 -0.90 -0.59
CA ARG A 123 -23.49 -1.50 -1.88
C ARG A 123 -22.40 -0.75 -2.64
N ASP A 124 -21.19 -1.29 -2.67
CA ASP A 124 -20.04 -0.89 -3.50
C ASP A 124 -19.76 0.61 -3.61
N ARG A 125 -20.14 1.36 -2.58
CA ARG A 125 -19.97 2.80 -2.55
C ARG A 125 -18.72 3.26 -1.84
N ASN A 126 -17.99 2.32 -1.25
CA ASN A 126 -16.70 2.59 -0.62
C ASN A 126 -15.53 2.39 -1.60
N ILE A 127 -15.78 2.49 -2.90
CA ILE A 127 -14.74 2.46 -3.92
C ILE A 127 -14.00 3.80 -3.94
N GLY A 128 -12.70 3.76 -4.17
CA GLY A 128 -11.89 4.97 -4.28
C GLY A 128 -10.53 4.88 -3.61
N ILE A 129 -9.90 6.02 -3.50
CA ILE A 129 -8.60 6.18 -2.83
C ILE A 129 -8.87 6.31 -1.34
N TRP A 130 -8.44 5.32 -0.53
CA TRP A 130 -8.72 5.31 0.91
C TRP A 130 -7.49 5.49 1.78
N GLN A 131 -6.30 5.47 1.18
CA GLN A 131 -5.05 5.77 1.86
C GLN A 131 -4.24 6.79 1.07
N ASP A 132 -3.15 7.29 1.67
CA ASP A 132 -2.32 8.33 1.10
C ASP A 132 -1.78 8.00 -0.29
N VAL A 133 -1.66 9.05 -1.10
CA VAL A 133 -0.92 9.07 -2.35
C VAL A 133 0.24 10.04 -2.19
N HIS A 134 1.44 9.62 -2.52
CA HIS A 134 2.61 10.49 -2.43
C HIS A 134 3.61 10.24 -3.56
N LEU A 135 4.37 11.27 -3.86
CA LEU A 135 5.51 11.21 -4.75
C LEU A 135 6.79 11.01 -3.91
N ARG A 136 7.53 9.94 -4.19
CA ARG A 136 8.77 9.59 -3.50
C ARG A 136 9.95 9.68 -4.46
N PHE A 137 10.99 10.41 -4.07
CA PHE A 137 12.25 10.46 -4.80
C PHE A 137 13.26 9.51 -4.15
N THR A 138 14.00 8.77 -4.98
CA THR A 138 15.08 7.86 -4.54
C THR A 138 16.39 8.24 -5.20
N ASN A 139 17.50 7.87 -4.58
CA ASN A 139 18.84 8.04 -5.16
C ASN A 139 19.32 6.75 -5.85
N GLY A 140 18.39 6.07 -6.52
CA GLY A 140 18.63 4.81 -7.22
C GLY A 140 18.75 3.58 -6.32
N ILE A 141 18.37 3.68 -5.04
CA ILE A 141 18.26 2.54 -4.12
C ILE A 141 16.83 2.49 -3.55
N ARG A 142 16.26 1.30 -3.49
CA ARG A 142 14.94 1.07 -2.89
C ARG A 142 15.01 -0.01 -1.81
N LEU A 143 14.21 0.18 -0.78
CA LEU A 143 13.87 -0.84 0.20
C LEU A 143 12.47 -1.37 -0.09
N HIS A 144 12.33 -2.70 -0.03
CA HIS A 144 11.06 -3.40 -0.25
C HIS A 144 10.72 -4.30 0.93
N ASP A 145 9.44 -4.47 1.14
CA ASP A 145 8.83 -5.55 1.94
C ASP A 145 9.54 -5.79 3.29
N THR A 146 9.78 -4.71 4.04
CA THR A 146 10.38 -4.83 5.36
C THR A 146 9.44 -5.60 6.29
N GLN A 147 9.90 -6.74 6.77
CA GLN A 147 9.21 -7.62 7.69
C GLN A 147 9.92 -7.61 9.05
N VAL A 148 9.14 -7.47 10.11
CA VAL A 148 9.61 -7.61 11.49
C VAL A 148 8.98 -8.86 12.09
N VAL A 149 9.80 -9.78 12.57
CA VAL A 149 9.36 -11.00 13.24
C VAL A 149 9.80 -10.93 14.69
N THR A 150 8.85 -11.12 15.59
CA THR A 150 9.09 -11.15 17.04
C THR A 150 8.96 -12.58 17.53
N HIS A 151 9.97 -13.04 18.26
CA HIS A 151 9.95 -14.32 18.99
C HIS A 151 9.94 -14.08 20.49
N LEU A 152 9.02 -14.75 21.19
CA LEU A 152 8.91 -14.78 22.65
C LEU A 152 8.95 -16.25 23.10
N ALA A 153 9.82 -16.59 24.04
CA ALA A 153 9.95 -17.94 24.59
C ALA A 153 8.87 -18.21 25.67
N LEU A 154 7.60 -18.24 25.26
CA LEU A 154 6.48 -18.41 26.20
C LEU A 154 6.65 -19.62 27.12
N PRO A 155 6.30 -19.51 28.42
CA PRO A 155 5.58 -18.39 29.05
C PRO A 155 6.45 -17.21 29.49
N ASP A 156 7.77 -17.26 29.29
CA ASP A 156 8.67 -16.15 29.62
C ASP A 156 8.53 -15.01 28.59
N THR A 157 8.13 -13.84 29.04
CA THR A 157 7.96 -12.63 28.24
C THR A 157 8.98 -11.54 28.60
N THR A 158 10.03 -11.89 29.34
CA THR A 158 11.03 -10.90 29.80
C THR A 158 11.94 -10.42 28.67
N VAL A 159 12.13 -11.23 27.63
CA VAL A 159 12.95 -10.93 26.46
C VAL A 159 12.21 -11.27 25.19
N ALA A 160 12.21 -10.36 24.22
CA ALA A 160 11.77 -10.60 22.86
C ALA A 160 12.98 -10.57 21.91
N GLU A 161 13.08 -11.55 21.06
CA GLU A 161 14.06 -11.62 19.97
C GLU A 161 13.44 -11.05 18.69
N ILE A 162 14.09 -10.05 18.11
CA ILE A 162 13.59 -9.37 16.93
C ILE A 162 14.46 -9.73 15.71
N THR A 163 13.83 -10.28 14.70
CA THR A 163 14.44 -10.45 13.37
C THR A 163 13.81 -9.48 12.40
N VAL A 164 14.63 -8.71 11.69
CA VAL A 164 14.16 -7.81 10.63
C VAL A 164 14.73 -8.24 9.29
N ARG A 165 13.85 -8.42 8.33
CA ARG A 165 14.18 -8.77 6.95
C ARG A 165 13.68 -7.70 6.00
N THR A 166 14.54 -7.26 5.07
CA THR A 166 14.16 -6.32 4.01
C THR A 166 14.87 -6.68 2.72
N GLU A 167 14.33 -6.28 1.58
CA GLU A 167 15.01 -6.38 0.31
C GLU A 167 15.53 -5.01 -0.10
N VAL A 168 16.77 -4.97 -0.57
CA VAL A 168 17.45 -3.76 -1.05
C VAL A 168 17.69 -3.92 -2.53
N GLU A 169 17.23 -2.97 -3.33
CA GLU A 169 17.35 -2.98 -4.78
C GLU A 169 18.19 -1.82 -5.28
N ASN A 170 19.17 -2.12 -6.11
CA ASN A 170 19.94 -1.14 -6.86
C ASN A 170 19.25 -0.88 -8.20
N LEU A 171 18.65 0.29 -8.37
CA LEU A 171 17.96 0.69 -9.60
C LEU A 171 18.91 1.25 -10.67
N GLN A 172 20.20 1.37 -10.35
CA GLN A 172 21.20 1.97 -11.24
C GLN A 172 21.93 0.91 -12.10
N PRO A 173 22.46 1.29 -13.26
CA PRO A 173 23.25 0.40 -14.12
C PRO A 173 24.70 0.20 -13.66
N ILE A 174 25.06 0.70 -12.48
CA ILE A 174 26.39 0.60 -11.87
C ILE A 174 26.28 -0.10 -10.52
N ALA A 175 27.34 -0.78 -10.10
CA ALA A 175 27.41 -1.38 -8.76
C ALA A 175 27.46 -0.30 -7.69
N LYS A 176 26.83 -0.58 -6.55
CA LYS A 176 26.82 0.33 -5.38
C LYS A 176 27.10 -0.41 -4.10
N GLN A 177 27.84 0.23 -3.21
CA GLN A 177 27.92 -0.12 -1.80
C GLN A 177 26.97 0.78 -1.03
N VAL A 178 26.12 0.20 -0.19
CA VAL A 178 25.11 0.91 0.59
C VAL A 178 25.11 0.45 2.04
N SER A 179 24.85 1.38 2.95
CA SER A 179 24.61 1.08 4.36
C SER A 179 23.11 0.96 4.60
N VAL A 180 22.68 -0.16 5.14
CA VAL A 180 21.30 -0.35 5.59
C VAL A 180 21.24 -0.17 7.08
N ASP A 181 20.51 0.86 7.52
CA ASP A 181 20.35 1.21 8.92
C ASP A 181 19.01 0.72 9.45
N LEU A 182 19.06 -0.03 10.55
CA LEU A 182 17.90 -0.39 11.35
C LEU A 182 17.92 0.40 12.66
N ASN A 183 16.85 1.12 12.95
CA ASN A 183 16.64 1.76 14.24
C ASN A 183 15.48 1.09 14.97
N LEU A 184 15.76 0.48 16.10
CA LEU A 184 14.80 -0.20 16.94
C LEU A 184 14.90 0.34 18.38
N GLU A 185 13.83 0.98 18.88
CA GLU A 185 13.77 1.58 20.22
C GLU A 185 15.00 2.48 20.54
N GLY A 186 15.41 3.29 19.53
CA GLY A 186 16.57 4.18 19.66
C GLY A 186 17.95 3.51 19.52
N LYS A 187 17.99 2.20 19.34
CA LYS A 187 19.22 1.44 19.09
C LYS A 187 19.42 1.31 17.57
N LYS A 188 20.57 1.76 17.10
CA LYS A 188 20.93 1.70 15.68
C LYS A 188 21.81 0.50 15.40
N VAL A 189 21.46 -0.24 14.35
CA VAL A 189 22.28 -1.33 13.79
C VAL A 189 22.46 -1.05 12.32
N THR A 190 23.68 -1.20 11.80
CA THR A 190 24.04 -0.93 10.40
C THR A 190 24.63 -2.18 9.78
N GLN A 191 24.27 -2.46 8.53
CA GLN A 191 24.85 -3.50 7.70
C GLN A 191 25.26 -2.94 6.35
N GLU A 192 26.52 -3.14 5.95
CA GLU A 192 27.03 -2.78 4.62
C GLU A 192 26.65 -3.85 3.61
N VAL A 193 26.15 -3.42 2.45
CA VAL A 193 25.68 -4.30 1.38
C VAL A 193 26.28 -3.86 0.06
N ASN A 194 26.93 -4.77 -0.64
CA ASN A 194 27.37 -4.56 -2.02
C ASN A 194 26.28 -5.08 -2.96
N LEU A 195 25.87 -4.24 -3.87
CA LEU A 195 24.86 -4.53 -4.88
C LEU A 195 25.44 -4.38 -6.27
N ALA A 196 25.30 -5.40 -7.09
CA ALA A 196 25.60 -5.32 -8.52
C ALA A 196 24.59 -4.38 -9.24
N PRO A 197 24.82 -4.00 -10.49
CA PRO A 197 23.86 -3.25 -11.28
C PRO A 197 22.50 -3.97 -11.33
N LYS A 198 21.42 -3.27 -11.03
CA LYS A 198 20.03 -3.78 -11.05
C LYS A 198 19.80 -5.00 -10.13
N GLU A 199 20.68 -5.24 -9.16
CA GLU A 199 20.54 -6.34 -8.21
C GLU A 199 19.51 -6.00 -7.12
N ARG A 200 18.71 -7.02 -6.75
CA ARG A 200 17.84 -7.04 -5.57
C ARG A 200 18.35 -8.11 -4.61
N LYS A 201 18.63 -7.73 -3.38
CA LYS A 201 19.26 -8.59 -2.37
C LYS A 201 18.51 -8.49 -1.03
N THR A 202 18.31 -9.65 -0.41
CA THR A 202 17.73 -9.71 0.95
C THR A 202 18.81 -9.38 1.99
N VAL A 203 18.46 -8.50 2.92
CA VAL A 203 19.24 -8.14 4.10
C VAL A 203 18.47 -8.61 5.32
N VAL A 204 19.15 -9.29 6.24
CA VAL A 204 18.53 -9.83 7.45
C VAL A 204 19.34 -9.38 8.67
N PHE A 205 18.65 -8.78 9.62
CA PHE A 205 19.20 -8.44 10.94
C PHE A 205 18.65 -9.45 11.96
N THR A 206 19.55 -10.15 12.66
CA THR A 206 19.16 -11.15 13.64
C THR A 206 19.80 -10.87 15.01
N PRO A 207 19.20 -11.33 16.11
CA PRO A 207 19.78 -11.17 17.45
C PRO A 207 21.09 -11.95 17.65
N ASP A 208 21.33 -13.01 16.86
CA ASP A 208 22.59 -13.76 16.90
C ASP A 208 23.78 -12.88 16.49
N VAL A 209 23.59 -12.03 15.48
CA VAL A 209 24.62 -11.10 15.01
C VAL A 209 24.57 -9.79 15.80
N HIS A 210 23.37 -9.32 16.12
CA HIS A 210 23.15 -8.02 16.75
C HIS A 210 22.38 -8.17 18.06
N LYS A 211 23.09 -8.32 19.16
CA LYS A 211 22.49 -8.48 20.52
C LYS A 211 21.54 -7.35 20.94
N THR A 212 21.64 -6.19 20.29
CA THR A 212 20.71 -5.08 20.50
C THR A 212 19.29 -5.38 20.06
N LEU A 213 19.08 -6.43 19.25
CA LEU A 213 17.77 -6.92 18.82
C LEU A 213 17.11 -7.87 19.84
N GLU A 214 17.77 -8.16 20.96
CA GLU A 214 17.14 -8.72 22.14
C GLU A 214 16.54 -7.57 22.96
N LEU A 215 15.22 -7.44 22.94
CA LEU A 215 14.50 -6.43 23.69
C LEU A 215 14.17 -6.97 25.09
N LYS A 216 14.74 -6.36 26.12
CA LYS A 216 14.40 -6.66 27.52
C LYS A 216 13.12 -5.92 27.90
N SER A 217 12.25 -6.61 28.59
CA SER A 217 10.95 -6.10 29.07
C SER A 217 10.14 -5.49 27.90
N PRO A 218 9.86 -6.25 26.83
CA PRO A 218 9.12 -5.75 25.69
C PRO A 218 7.73 -5.29 26.10
N ARG A 219 7.20 -4.29 25.40
CA ARG A 219 5.82 -3.85 25.61
C ARG A 219 4.89 -4.89 25.00
N LEU A 220 4.10 -5.53 25.84
CA LEU A 220 3.04 -6.46 25.45
C LEU A 220 1.70 -5.69 25.41
N TRP A 221 0.81 -6.15 24.59
CA TRP A 221 -0.57 -5.58 24.47
C TRP A 221 -1.63 -6.64 24.59
#